data_a9dd63c03691ff9d0c299a5bd974a2ba
#
_entry.id   a9dd63c03691ff9d0c299a5bd974a2ba
#
_cell.length_a   1.000
_cell.length_b   1.000
_cell.length_c   1.000
_cell.angle_alpha   90.00
_cell.angle_beta   90.00
_cell.angle_gamma   90.00
#
_symmetry.space_group_name_H-M   'P 1'
#
loop_
_entity.id
_entity.type
_entity.pdbx_description
1 polymer ?
#
loop_
_entity_poly.entity_id
_entity_poly.type
_entity_poly.pdbx_seq_one_letter_code
_entity_poly.pdbx_strand_id
1 'polypeptide(L)'
;MKVSIPNSRSLLVTTVLYCKFYRQHYSTNNNLTTLFSKYVDKTNVSSWNSVIADLARSGDCVEALRAFSCMRKLSLIPNGSTFPCAIKSCSALFDLRSGKQAHQQALVFGLESDLFVSSSLIDMYSKCGELRDARELFDEIPQRNVVSWTSMITGYVQNDDAHEALSLFKELLVEESENEGDGKGFIDSVAMVSVLSACSRVSGRGITEGVHGFVVKRGLVGDLGVGNTLMDAYAKSGELGVSRKVFDGMAEKDTVSWNSLIVMYAQNGFSTEALEVFNAMFKNGDLSYNAVTLSAVLLACANSGALQMGKCIHDQVLYIIVVLLQ
;
A
#
# COMPACT_ATOMS: atom_id res chain seq x y z
N MET A 1 50.70 -2.30 3.45
CA MET A 1 49.51 -2.98 2.92
C MET A 1 48.32 -2.04 3.13
N LYS A 2 47.82 -1.43 2.05
CA LYS A 2 46.61 -0.62 2.12
C LYS A 2 45.42 -1.58 2.13
N VAL A 3 44.73 -1.68 3.25
CA VAL A 3 43.44 -2.38 3.34
C VAL A 3 42.41 -1.54 2.58
N SER A 4 41.95 -2.02 1.43
CA SER A 4 40.89 -1.38 0.68
C SER A 4 39.59 -1.50 1.48
N ILE A 5 39.00 -0.34 1.84
CA ILE A 5 37.70 -0.25 2.48
C ILE A 5 36.65 -0.76 1.46
N PRO A 6 35.85 -1.79 1.77
CA PRO A 6 34.83 -2.27 0.84
C PRO A 6 33.79 -1.20 0.61
N ASN A 7 33.29 -1.14 -0.63
CA ASN A 7 32.32 -0.18 -1.13
C ASN A 7 31.06 -0.17 -0.25
N SER A 8 30.54 0.99 0.12
CA SER A 8 29.44 1.18 1.10
C SER A 8 28.19 0.31 0.83
N ARG A 9 27.91 -0.01 -0.43
CA ARG A 9 26.82 -0.95 -0.80
C ARG A 9 27.07 -2.40 -0.38
N SER A 10 28.31 -2.87 -0.41
CA SER A 10 28.64 -4.24 0.00
C SER A 10 28.56 -4.41 1.52
N LEU A 11 28.91 -3.37 2.28
CA LEU A 11 28.81 -3.34 3.74
C LEU A 11 27.32 -3.35 4.19
N LEU A 12 26.44 -2.61 3.50
CA LEU A 12 25.01 -2.56 3.79
C LEU A 12 24.31 -3.90 3.55
N VAL A 13 24.56 -4.55 2.40
CA VAL A 13 24.03 -5.88 2.10
C VAL A 13 24.53 -6.91 3.12
N THR A 14 25.79 -6.81 3.54
CA THR A 14 26.38 -7.70 4.55
C THR A 14 25.73 -7.48 5.91
N THR A 15 25.42 -6.24 6.30
CA THR A 15 24.78 -5.92 7.59
C THR A 15 23.34 -6.44 7.64
N VAL A 16 22.57 -6.26 6.58
CA VAL A 16 21.17 -6.76 6.49
C VAL A 16 21.14 -8.29 6.45
N LEU A 17 22.01 -8.93 5.66
CA LEU A 17 22.14 -10.39 5.59
C LEU A 17 22.60 -10.96 6.94
N TYR A 18 23.51 -10.28 7.64
CA TYR A 18 24.02 -10.71 8.94
C TYR A 18 22.95 -10.55 10.03
N CYS A 19 22.13 -9.50 9.99
CA CYS A 19 20.96 -9.35 10.88
C CYS A 19 19.94 -10.47 10.66
N LYS A 20 19.67 -10.87 9.39
CA LYS A 20 18.80 -12.02 9.07
C LYS A 20 19.37 -13.34 9.55
N PHE A 21 20.67 -13.56 9.34
CA PHE A 21 21.38 -14.78 9.78
C PHE A 21 21.41 -14.89 11.31
N TYR A 22 21.61 -13.77 12.01
CA TYR A 22 21.67 -13.73 13.47
C TYR A 22 20.32 -13.97 14.12
N ARG A 23 19.21 -13.47 13.52
CA ARG A 23 17.84 -13.72 13.94
C ARG A 23 17.48 -15.21 13.91
N GLN A 24 18.03 -15.93 12.94
CA GLN A 24 17.79 -17.37 12.75
C GLN A 24 18.54 -18.24 13.76
N HIS A 25 19.63 -17.74 14.37
CA HIS A 25 20.56 -18.56 15.17
C HIS A 25 20.76 -18.07 16.61
N TYR A 26 20.38 -16.84 16.97
CA TYR A 26 20.67 -16.26 18.30
C TYR A 26 19.54 -15.35 18.81
N SER A 27 18.80 -15.84 19.80
CA SER A 27 17.60 -15.16 20.35
C SER A 27 17.86 -14.37 21.64
N THR A 28 18.91 -13.55 21.75
CA THR A 28 19.14 -12.72 22.94
C THR A 28 19.43 -11.25 22.64
N ASN A 29 18.70 -10.38 23.37
CA ASN A 29 18.53 -8.94 23.17
C ASN A 29 19.80 -8.05 23.22
N ASN A 30 20.93 -8.53 23.70
CA ASN A 30 22.11 -7.67 23.96
C ASN A 30 23.14 -7.57 22.82
N ASN A 31 23.03 -8.41 21.79
CA ASN A 31 24.08 -8.51 20.76
C ASN A 31 23.84 -7.63 19.53
N LEU A 32 22.60 -7.17 19.26
CA LEU A 32 22.30 -6.35 18.09
C LEU A 32 22.84 -4.93 18.20
N THR A 33 22.81 -4.34 19.38
CA THR A 33 23.41 -3.01 19.64
C THR A 33 24.92 -3.03 19.34
N THR A 34 25.59 -4.11 19.72
CA THR A 34 27.02 -4.30 19.46
C THR A 34 27.28 -4.55 17.97
N LEU A 35 26.36 -5.22 17.25
CA LEU A 35 26.43 -5.45 15.81
C LEU A 35 26.27 -4.16 15.01
N PHE A 36 25.21 -3.38 15.28
CA PHE A 36 25.05 -2.08 14.63
C PHE A 36 26.27 -1.17 14.88
N SER A 37 26.75 -1.13 16.13
CA SER A 37 27.92 -0.31 16.48
C SER A 37 29.23 -0.79 15.86
N LYS A 38 29.33 -2.02 15.38
CA LYS A 38 30.54 -2.57 14.75
C LYS A 38 30.56 -2.34 13.24
N TYR A 39 29.41 -2.33 12.57
CA TYR A 39 29.32 -2.29 11.11
C TYR A 39 28.79 -0.96 10.55
N VAL A 40 28.20 -0.10 11.39
CA VAL A 40 27.72 1.23 11.01
C VAL A 40 28.71 2.27 11.50
N ASP A 41 29.04 3.25 10.66
CA ASP A 41 29.84 4.40 11.08
C ASP A 41 29.09 5.14 12.19
N LYS A 42 29.67 5.13 13.39
CA LYS A 42 29.08 5.69 14.61
C LYS A 42 28.89 7.20 14.56
N THR A 43 29.55 7.87 13.64
CA THR A 43 29.54 9.33 13.52
C THR A 43 28.70 9.83 12.34
N ASN A 44 28.26 8.94 11.44
CA ASN A 44 27.58 9.30 10.19
C ASN A 44 26.10 8.99 10.22
N VAL A 45 25.28 10.04 10.36
CA VAL A 45 23.81 9.96 10.34
C VAL A 45 23.29 9.30 9.06
N SER A 46 23.89 9.58 7.91
CA SER A 46 23.45 9.00 6.62
C SER A 46 23.62 7.47 6.58
N SER A 47 24.66 6.93 7.21
CA SER A 47 24.85 5.48 7.32
C SER A 47 23.75 4.83 8.15
N TRP A 48 23.35 5.46 9.25
CA TRP A 48 22.22 5.01 10.07
C TRP A 48 20.89 5.10 9.34
N ASN A 49 20.64 6.21 8.63
CA ASN A 49 19.44 6.37 7.82
C ASN A 49 19.31 5.27 6.78
N SER A 50 20.40 4.91 6.09
CA SER A 50 20.39 3.82 5.11
C SER A 50 20.05 2.48 5.77
N VAL A 51 20.65 2.16 6.93
CA VAL A 51 20.36 0.91 7.65
C VAL A 51 18.90 0.86 8.12
N ILE A 52 18.39 1.94 8.71
CA ILE A 52 16.99 2.01 9.18
C ILE A 52 16.03 1.86 7.99
N ALA A 53 16.31 2.55 6.87
CA ALA A 53 15.48 2.49 5.68
C ALA A 53 15.48 1.10 5.03
N ASP A 54 16.63 0.43 4.96
CA ASP A 54 16.75 -0.91 4.38
C ASP A 54 16.03 -1.96 5.25
N LEU A 55 16.16 -1.88 6.57
CA LEU A 55 15.43 -2.74 7.50
C LEU A 55 13.91 -2.51 7.42
N ALA A 56 13.48 -1.26 7.38
CA ALA A 56 12.06 -0.93 7.21
C ALA A 56 11.50 -1.47 5.88
N ARG A 57 12.27 -1.34 4.79
CA ARG A 57 11.89 -1.79 3.45
C ARG A 57 11.86 -3.30 3.31
N SER A 58 12.75 -4.02 4.03
CA SER A 58 12.74 -5.49 4.08
C SER A 58 11.66 -6.08 4.99
N GLY A 59 10.87 -5.24 5.68
CA GLY A 59 9.85 -5.68 6.63
C GLY A 59 10.38 -5.98 8.05
N ASP A 60 11.69 -5.80 8.29
CA ASP A 60 12.30 -6.00 9.60
C ASP A 60 12.10 -4.78 10.51
N CYS A 61 10.83 -4.36 10.67
CA CYS A 61 10.45 -3.10 11.33
C CYS A 61 10.89 -3.01 12.80
N VAL A 62 10.90 -4.13 13.53
CA VAL A 62 11.40 -4.18 14.92
C VAL A 62 12.88 -3.83 14.98
N GLU A 63 13.67 -4.36 14.04
CA GLU A 63 15.10 -4.09 13.97
C GLU A 63 15.38 -2.65 13.49
N ALA A 64 14.55 -2.11 12.62
CA ALA A 64 14.61 -0.71 12.23
C ALA A 64 14.43 0.23 13.44
N LEU A 65 13.46 -0.04 14.32
CA LEU A 65 13.23 0.73 15.54
C LEU A 65 14.36 0.55 16.57
N ARG A 66 14.95 -0.63 16.63
CA ARG A 66 16.15 -0.85 17.45
C ARG A 66 17.35 -0.07 16.93
N ALA A 67 17.58 -0.06 15.61
CA ALA A 67 18.63 0.74 14.98
C ALA A 67 18.43 2.23 15.26
N PHE A 68 17.19 2.74 15.13
CA PHE A 68 16.84 4.11 15.49
C PHE A 68 17.15 4.43 16.96
N SER A 69 16.80 3.53 17.88
CA SER A 69 17.13 3.67 19.30
C SER A 69 18.64 3.66 19.56
N CYS A 70 19.40 2.82 18.86
CA CYS A 70 20.85 2.76 18.97
C CYS A 70 21.52 4.05 18.48
N MET A 71 21.10 4.57 17.33
CA MET A 71 21.55 5.86 16.78
C MET A 71 21.42 6.98 17.83
N ARG A 72 20.28 7.04 18.51
CA ARG A 72 20.02 8.03 19.57
C ARG A 72 20.89 7.85 20.81
N LYS A 73 21.11 6.60 21.24
CA LYS A 73 22.02 6.29 22.37
C LYS A 73 23.46 6.72 22.08
N LEU A 74 23.84 6.81 20.82
CA LEU A 74 25.13 7.35 20.37
C LEU A 74 25.14 8.87 20.25
N SER A 75 24.09 9.55 20.71
CA SER A 75 23.93 11.01 20.66
C SER A 75 23.92 11.59 19.23
N LEU A 76 23.60 10.75 18.23
CA LEU A 76 23.38 11.23 16.87
C LEU A 76 21.99 11.86 16.77
N ILE A 77 21.91 13.00 16.07
CA ILE A 77 20.67 13.76 15.89
C ILE A 77 19.94 13.20 14.67
N PRO A 78 18.72 12.59 14.86
CA PRO A 78 17.89 12.20 13.76
C PRO A 78 17.44 13.40 12.93
N ASN A 79 17.19 13.22 11.63
CA ASN A 79 16.78 14.27 10.71
C ASN A 79 15.53 13.87 9.92
N GLY A 80 15.07 14.75 8.99
CA GLY A 80 13.90 14.54 8.15
C GLY A 80 13.94 13.25 7.30
N SER A 81 15.11 12.62 7.10
CA SER A 81 15.20 11.31 6.44
C SER A 81 15.14 10.13 7.41
N THR A 82 15.50 10.34 8.69
CA THR A 82 15.49 9.30 9.73
C THR A 82 14.05 9.00 10.19
N PHE A 83 13.30 10.05 10.54
CA PHE A 83 11.98 9.93 11.14
C PHE A 83 10.97 9.20 10.27
N PRO A 84 10.82 9.47 8.95
CA PRO A 84 9.86 8.76 8.12
C PRO A 84 10.05 7.24 8.14
N CYS A 85 11.30 6.76 8.13
CA CYS A 85 11.60 5.32 8.17
C CYS A 85 11.24 4.69 9.53
N ALA A 86 11.53 5.37 10.63
CA ALA A 86 11.20 4.93 11.97
C ALA A 86 9.67 4.94 12.18
N ILE A 87 8.98 6.02 11.79
CA ILE A 87 7.53 6.17 11.90
C ILE A 87 6.80 5.12 11.05
N LYS A 88 7.24 4.89 9.79
CA LYS A 88 6.70 3.83 8.94
C LYS A 88 6.88 2.43 9.55
N SER A 89 7.97 2.20 10.29
CA SER A 89 8.15 0.96 11.03
C SER A 89 7.17 0.82 12.18
N CYS A 90 6.86 1.92 12.91
CA CYS A 90 5.79 1.94 13.92
C CYS A 90 4.43 1.65 13.30
N SER A 91 4.14 2.28 12.16
CA SER A 91 2.92 2.10 11.37
C SER A 91 2.72 0.63 10.95
N ALA A 92 3.78 -0.02 10.43
CA ALA A 92 3.74 -1.42 10.00
C ALA A 92 3.56 -2.41 11.17
N LEU A 93 3.97 -2.03 12.38
CA LEU A 93 3.83 -2.82 13.61
C LEU A 93 2.55 -2.48 14.40
N PHE A 94 1.78 -1.47 13.97
CA PHE A 94 0.66 -0.91 14.73
C PHE A 94 1.08 -0.47 16.16
N ASP A 95 2.34 -0.03 16.31
CA ASP A 95 2.90 0.39 17.60
C ASP A 95 2.69 1.89 17.81
N LEU A 96 1.48 2.25 18.27
CA LEU A 96 1.10 3.61 18.58
C LEU A 96 2.03 4.26 19.63
N ARG A 97 2.49 3.47 20.62
CA ARG A 97 3.34 4.01 21.69
C ARG A 97 4.68 4.51 21.16
N SER A 98 5.35 3.69 20.38
CA SER A 98 6.61 4.08 19.73
C SER A 98 6.39 5.19 18.70
N GLY A 99 5.25 5.18 18.00
CA GLY A 99 4.84 6.22 17.09
C GLY A 99 4.68 7.58 17.79
N LYS A 100 3.96 7.65 18.90
CA LYS A 100 3.81 8.88 19.72
C LYS A 100 5.16 9.36 20.27
N GLN A 101 6.06 8.45 20.65
CA GLN A 101 7.42 8.83 21.06
C GLN A 101 8.23 9.42 19.89
N ALA A 102 8.13 8.85 18.71
CA ALA A 102 8.80 9.37 17.51
C ALA A 102 8.25 10.76 17.13
N HIS A 103 6.92 10.95 17.22
CA HIS A 103 6.27 12.24 16.99
C HIS A 103 6.80 13.31 17.96
N GLN A 104 6.77 13.05 19.26
CA GLN A 104 7.30 14.01 20.26
C GLN A 104 8.75 14.38 20.00
N GLN A 105 9.56 13.42 19.52
CA GLN A 105 10.95 13.70 19.19
C GLN A 105 11.07 14.55 17.91
N ALA A 106 10.26 14.29 16.90
CA ALA A 106 10.22 15.11 15.69
C ALA A 106 9.90 16.58 16.04
N LEU A 107 8.93 16.81 16.96
CA LEU A 107 8.62 18.15 17.49
C LEU A 107 9.84 18.80 18.18
N VAL A 108 10.53 18.07 19.06
CA VAL A 108 11.72 18.59 19.76
C VAL A 108 12.83 18.98 18.78
N PHE A 109 12.95 18.31 17.65
CA PHE A 109 13.93 18.61 16.61
C PHE A 109 13.42 19.62 15.56
N GLY A 110 12.23 20.20 15.73
CA GLY A 110 11.68 21.22 14.82
C GLY A 110 11.32 20.66 13.44
N LEU A 111 10.91 19.40 13.36
CA LEU A 111 10.56 18.72 12.13
C LEU A 111 9.05 18.59 11.91
N GLU A 112 8.25 19.33 12.66
CA GLU A 112 6.79 19.35 12.52
C GLU A 112 6.32 19.82 11.14
N SER A 113 7.05 20.73 10.52
CA SER A 113 6.75 21.26 9.19
C SER A 113 7.39 20.47 8.04
N ASP A 114 8.13 19.39 8.34
CA ASP A 114 8.69 18.52 7.30
C ASP A 114 7.59 17.65 6.71
N LEU A 115 7.28 17.84 5.43
CA LEU A 115 6.19 17.16 4.73
C LEU A 115 6.29 15.63 4.73
N PHE A 116 7.52 15.08 4.71
CA PHE A 116 7.71 13.62 4.75
C PHE A 116 7.47 13.06 6.16
N VAL A 117 7.87 13.82 7.18
CA VAL A 117 7.62 13.46 8.59
C VAL A 117 6.13 13.53 8.87
N SER A 118 5.48 14.65 8.54
CA SER A 118 4.03 14.85 8.77
C SER A 118 3.19 13.81 8.04
N SER A 119 3.45 13.54 6.76
CA SER A 119 2.73 12.50 6.00
C SER A 119 2.93 11.10 6.58
N SER A 120 4.13 10.79 7.09
CA SER A 120 4.41 9.51 7.75
C SER A 120 3.71 9.39 9.10
N LEU A 121 3.55 10.49 9.84
CA LEU A 121 2.80 10.55 11.10
C LEU A 121 1.30 10.36 10.84
N ILE A 122 0.74 11.02 9.82
CA ILE A 122 -0.66 10.84 9.41
C ILE A 122 -0.93 9.36 9.09
N ASP A 123 -0.07 8.71 8.26
CA ASP A 123 -0.18 7.28 7.96
C ASP A 123 -0.10 6.42 9.23
N MET A 124 0.81 6.73 10.13
CA MET A 124 1.00 5.99 11.38
C MET A 124 -0.21 6.11 12.30
N TYR A 125 -0.71 7.30 12.54
CA TYR A 125 -1.89 7.52 13.38
C TYR A 125 -3.13 6.87 12.75
N SER A 126 -3.32 7.02 11.45
CA SER A 126 -4.43 6.39 10.73
C SER A 126 -4.41 4.87 10.84
N LYS A 127 -3.26 4.21 10.65
CA LYS A 127 -3.13 2.75 10.78
C LYS A 127 -3.31 2.26 12.22
N CYS A 128 -2.97 3.11 13.20
CA CYS A 128 -3.21 2.81 14.61
C CYS A 128 -4.66 3.12 15.07
N GLY A 129 -5.54 3.60 14.18
CA GLY A 129 -6.94 3.92 14.48
C GLY A 129 -7.16 5.29 15.12
N GLU A 130 -6.13 6.11 15.24
CA GLU A 130 -6.18 7.45 15.85
C GLU A 130 -6.45 8.53 14.78
N LEU A 131 -7.61 8.45 14.11
CA LEU A 131 -7.98 9.35 13.02
C LEU A 131 -8.07 10.82 13.43
N ARG A 132 -8.41 11.11 14.70
CA ARG A 132 -8.45 12.47 15.22
C ARG A 132 -7.04 13.08 15.22
N ASP A 133 -6.07 12.38 15.80
CA ASP A 133 -4.66 12.84 15.85
C ASP A 133 -4.11 12.99 14.42
N ALA A 134 -4.47 12.09 13.50
CA ALA A 134 -4.09 12.18 12.09
C ALA A 134 -4.69 13.42 11.39
N ARG A 135 -5.97 13.72 11.64
CA ARG A 135 -6.66 14.89 11.07
C ARG A 135 -6.12 16.20 11.62
N GLU A 136 -5.87 16.28 12.91
CA GLU A 136 -5.26 17.47 13.53
C GLU A 136 -3.90 17.79 12.88
N LEU A 137 -3.03 16.78 12.73
CA LEU A 137 -1.75 16.94 12.03
C LEU A 137 -1.92 17.38 10.57
N PHE A 138 -2.89 16.80 9.87
CA PHE A 138 -3.17 17.19 8.49
C PHE A 138 -3.62 18.63 8.36
N ASP A 139 -4.47 19.10 9.28
CA ASP A 139 -4.99 20.47 9.29
C ASP A 139 -3.91 21.50 9.64
N GLU A 140 -2.90 21.10 10.43
CA GLU A 140 -1.76 21.95 10.78
C GLU A 140 -0.73 22.13 9.66
N ILE A 141 -0.77 21.34 8.58
CA ILE A 141 0.16 21.47 7.45
C ILE A 141 -0.17 22.77 6.67
N PRO A 142 0.76 23.75 6.63
CA PRO A 142 0.49 25.03 5.97
C PRO A 142 0.37 24.92 4.44
N GLN A 143 1.13 24.03 3.84
CA GLN A 143 1.12 23.73 2.40
C GLN A 143 1.05 22.23 2.21
N ARG A 144 -0.13 21.74 1.91
CA ARG A 144 -0.39 20.33 1.67
C ARG A 144 0.15 19.92 0.30
N ASN A 145 0.62 18.69 0.20
CA ASN A 145 1.04 18.08 -1.07
C ASN A 145 0.23 16.81 -1.34
N VAL A 146 0.43 16.23 -2.54
CA VAL A 146 -0.21 14.96 -2.94
C VAL A 146 -0.10 13.89 -1.86
N VAL A 147 1.07 13.77 -1.22
CA VAL A 147 1.31 12.70 -0.23
C VAL A 147 0.48 12.89 1.04
N SER A 148 0.37 14.13 1.55
CA SER A 148 -0.44 14.41 2.75
C SER A 148 -1.93 14.16 2.50
N TRP A 149 -2.46 14.62 1.36
CA TRP A 149 -3.84 14.36 0.94
C TRP A 149 -4.11 12.87 0.79
N THR A 150 -3.26 12.16 0.04
CA THR A 150 -3.39 10.72 -0.18
C THR A 150 -3.34 9.94 1.13
N SER A 151 -2.42 10.31 2.05
CA SER A 151 -2.29 9.66 3.36
C SER A 151 -3.55 9.80 4.18
N MET A 152 -4.16 11.00 4.22
CA MET A 152 -5.36 11.23 5.02
C MET A 152 -6.60 10.56 4.40
N ILE A 153 -6.80 10.67 3.08
CA ILE A 153 -7.89 9.98 2.37
C ILE A 153 -7.78 8.46 2.59
N THR A 154 -6.58 7.90 2.39
CA THR A 154 -6.33 6.47 2.60
C THR A 154 -6.58 6.07 4.06
N GLY A 155 -6.20 6.93 5.01
CA GLY A 155 -6.44 6.73 6.43
C GLY A 155 -7.92 6.57 6.75
N TYR A 156 -8.77 7.45 6.25
CA TYR A 156 -10.22 7.32 6.41
C TYR A 156 -10.77 6.05 5.79
N VAL A 157 -10.33 5.71 4.55
CA VAL A 157 -10.76 4.47 3.87
C VAL A 157 -10.36 3.23 4.66
N GLN A 158 -9.16 3.17 5.21
CA GLN A 158 -8.67 2.02 5.98
C GLN A 158 -9.42 1.82 7.32
N ASN A 159 -9.99 2.90 7.86
CA ASN A 159 -10.78 2.88 9.10
C ASN A 159 -12.30 2.84 8.84
N ASP A 160 -12.72 2.43 7.65
CA ASP A 160 -14.12 2.29 7.24
C ASP A 160 -14.93 3.60 7.23
N ASP A 161 -14.26 4.75 7.26
CA ASP A 161 -14.88 6.07 7.18
C ASP A 161 -14.86 6.63 5.75
N ALA A 162 -15.56 5.93 4.86
CA ALA A 162 -15.60 6.27 3.44
C ALA A 162 -16.28 7.64 3.16
N HIS A 163 -17.20 8.07 4.02
CA HIS A 163 -17.87 9.37 3.88
C HIS A 163 -16.91 10.53 4.11
N GLU A 164 -16.10 10.46 5.17
CA GLU A 164 -15.08 11.46 5.43
C GLU A 164 -13.98 11.47 4.36
N ALA A 165 -13.58 10.28 3.86
CA ALA A 165 -12.65 10.20 2.73
C ALA A 165 -13.17 10.95 1.48
N LEU A 166 -14.46 10.81 1.16
CA LEU A 166 -15.09 11.51 0.02
C LEU A 166 -15.31 13.00 0.30
N SER A 167 -15.57 13.38 1.56
CA SER A 167 -15.63 14.79 1.97
C SER A 167 -14.27 15.45 1.78
N LEU A 168 -13.22 14.78 2.24
CA LEU A 168 -11.85 15.26 2.09
C LEU A 168 -11.43 15.37 0.61
N PHE A 169 -11.87 14.45 -0.23
CA PHE A 169 -11.67 14.54 -1.68
C PHE A 169 -12.33 15.79 -2.29
N LYS A 170 -13.51 16.17 -1.82
CA LYS A 170 -14.17 17.42 -2.25
C LYS A 170 -13.37 18.66 -1.81
N GLU A 171 -12.86 18.66 -0.57
CA GLU A 171 -11.99 19.74 -0.07
C GLU A 171 -10.75 19.88 -0.97
N LEU A 172 -10.11 18.75 -1.34
CA LEU A 172 -8.98 18.71 -2.26
C LEU A 172 -9.30 19.33 -3.63
N LEU A 173 -10.48 19.01 -4.20
CA LEU A 173 -10.89 19.58 -5.49
C LEU A 173 -11.10 21.09 -5.43
N VAL A 174 -11.58 21.62 -4.30
CA VAL A 174 -11.70 23.08 -4.07
C VAL A 174 -10.31 23.70 -3.99
N GLU A 175 -9.40 23.15 -3.19
CA GLU A 175 -8.02 23.66 -3.06
C GLU A 175 -7.26 23.63 -4.39
N GLU A 176 -7.46 22.59 -5.21
CA GLU A 176 -6.90 22.54 -6.58
C GLU A 176 -7.45 23.65 -7.48
N SER A 177 -8.75 23.92 -7.41
CA SER A 177 -9.37 24.94 -8.25
C SER A 177 -8.93 26.36 -7.92
N GLU A 178 -8.58 26.62 -6.66
CA GLU A 178 -8.07 27.91 -6.19
C GLU A 178 -6.58 28.12 -6.57
N ASN A 179 -5.83 27.04 -6.77
CA ASN A 179 -4.39 27.06 -7.05
C ASN A 179 -4.05 26.80 -8.53
N GLU A 180 -4.97 27.04 -9.46
CA GLU A 180 -4.82 26.76 -10.91
C GLU A 180 -3.58 27.39 -11.62
N GLY A 181 -2.71 28.12 -10.89
CA GLY A 181 -1.52 28.75 -11.46
C GLY A 181 -0.28 27.87 -11.63
N ASP A 182 -0.17 26.74 -10.94
CA ASP A 182 1.10 26.01 -10.81
C ASP A 182 1.20 24.70 -11.61
N GLY A 183 0.14 24.29 -12.31
CA GLY A 183 0.12 23.13 -13.24
C GLY A 183 0.39 21.77 -12.57
N LYS A 184 0.58 21.73 -11.27
CA LYS A 184 0.81 20.51 -10.49
C LYS A 184 -0.49 20.06 -9.83
N GLY A 185 -1.19 19.13 -10.47
CA GLY A 185 -2.37 18.49 -9.85
C GLY A 185 -1.97 17.77 -8.55
N PHE A 186 -2.78 17.96 -7.51
CA PHE A 186 -2.60 17.26 -6.21
C PHE A 186 -3.09 15.80 -6.24
N ILE A 187 -3.55 15.31 -7.39
CA ILE A 187 -4.17 14.01 -7.50
C ILE A 187 -3.40 13.14 -8.47
N ASP A 188 -2.83 12.05 -7.92
CA ASP A 188 -2.19 10.98 -8.67
C ASP A 188 -3.07 9.71 -8.72
N SER A 189 -2.60 8.66 -9.38
CA SER A 189 -3.32 7.38 -9.46
C SER A 189 -3.52 6.73 -8.09
N VAL A 190 -2.59 6.92 -7.15
CA VAL A 190 -2.67 6.34 -5.78
C VAL A 190 -3.80 7.01 -4.99
N ALA A 191 -3.89 8.35 -5.06
CA ALA A 191 -5.01 9.08 -4.46
C ALA A 191 -6.35 8.63 -5.06
N MET A 192 -6.41 8.48 -6.41
CA MET A 192 -7.64 8.04 -7.08
C MET A 192 -8.06 6.62 -6.70
N VAL A 193 -7.12 5.68 -6.53
CA VAL A 193 -7.44 4.34 -6.03
C VAL A 193 -8.08 4.41 -4.63
N SER A 194 -7.58 5.27 -3.74
CA SER A 194 -8.16 5.46 -2.41
C SER A 194 -9.56 6.07 -2.48
N VAL A 195 -9.78 7.10 -3.31
CA VAL A 195 -11.10 7.72 -3.52
C VAL A 195 -12.10 6.72 -4.11
N LEU A 196 -11.71 5.96 -5.13
CA LEU A 196 -12.56 4.93 -5.73
C LEU A 196 -12.87 3.78 -4.76
N SER A 197 -11.93 3.43 -3.88
CA SER A 197 -12.17 2.48 -2.79
C SER A 197 -13.21 3.03 -1.80
N ALA A 198 -13.22 4.33 -1.51
CA ALA A 198 -14.30 4.96 -0.75
C ALA A 198 -15.64 4.89 -1.49
N CYS A 199 -15.67 5.17 -2.81
CA CYS A 199 -16.89 5.04 -3.63
C CYS A 199 -17.46 3.62 -3.55
N SER A 200 -16.60 2.59 -3.62
CA SER A 200 -17.04 1.20 -3.56
C SER A 200 -17.69 0.83 -2.21
N ARG A 201 -17.27 1.47 -1.11
CA ARG A 201 -17.85 1.23 0.23
C ARG A 201 -19.17 1.95 0.45
N VAL A 202 -19.32 3.16 -0.09
CA VAL A 202 -20.57 3.93 -0.02
C VAL A 202 -21.63 3.37 -0.97
N SER A 203 -21.22 2.61 -2.01
CA SER A 203 -22.08 2.02 -3.04
C SER A 203 -22.99 3.05 -3.72
N GLY A 204 -22.54 4.27 -3.87
CA GLY A 204 -23.26 5.40 -4.46
C GLY A 204 -22.99 5.54 -5.96
N ARG A 205 -23.92 5.11 -6.83
CA ARG A 205 -23.78 5.21 -8.30
C ARG A 205 -23.35 6.61 -8.75
N GLY A 206 -24.09 7.66 -8.37
CA GLY A 206 -23.80 9.03 -8.81
C GLY A 206 -22.44 9.56 -8.39
N ILE A 207 -21.96 9.12 -7.21
CA ILE A 207 -20.63 9.48 -6.73
C ILE A 207 -19.56 8.80 -7.60
N THR A 208 -19.74 7.50 -7.88
CA THR A 208 -18.81 6.73 -8.73
C THR A 208 -18.76 7.30 -10.15
N GLU A 209 -19.91 7.68 -10.74
CA GLU A 209 -19.97 8.32 -12.06
C GLU A 209 -19.24 9.66 -12.07
N GLY A 210 -19.40 10.50 -11.04
CA GLY A 210 -18.70 11.77 -10.90
C GLY A 210 -17.18 11.60 -10.82
N VAL A 211 -16.73 10.65 -9.99
CA VAL A 211 -15.28 10.32 -9.85
C VAL A 211 -14.75 9.71 -11.14
N HIS A 212 -15.52 8.87 -11.84
CA HIS A 212 -15.12 8.32 -13.15
C HIS A 212 -14.92 9.45 -14.18
N GLY A 213 -15.85 10.41 -14.26
CA GLY A 213 -15.68 11.58 -15.12
C GLY A 213 -14.40 12.36 -14.83
N PHE A 214 -14.04 12.49 -13.55
CA PHE A 214 -12.79 13.10 -13.13
C PHE A 214 -11.56 12.27 -13.57
N VAL A 215 -11.57 10.94 -13.39
CA VAL A 215 -10.51 10.02 -13.86
C VAL A 215 -10.27 10.18 -15.36
N VAL A 216 -11.36 10.24 -16.16
CA VAL A 216 -11.27 10.46 -17.62
C VAL A 216 -10.64 11.82 -17.93
N LYS A 217 -11.12 12.89 -17.29
CA LYS A 217 -10.62 14.25 -17.49
C LYS A 217 -9.12 14.39 -17.17
N ARG A 218 -8.63 13.64 -16.17
CA ARG A 218 -7.22 13.63 -15.76
C ARG A 218 -6.34 12.66 -16.55
N GLY A 219 -6.90 11.89 -17.47
CA GLY A 219 -6.15 10.91 -18.26
C GLY A 219 -5.65 9.70 -17.48
N LEU A 220 -6.28 9.39 -16.31
CA LEU A 220 -5.88 8.30 -15.42
C LEU A 220 -6.52 6.95 -15.80
N VAL A 221 -7.28 6.91 -16.89
CA VAL A 221 -7.99 5.69 -17.35
C VAL A 221 -7.02 4.55 -17.70
N GLY A 222 -5.79 4.88 -18.10
CA GLY A 222 -4.76 3.89 -18.46
C GLY A 222 -4.05 3.24 -17.28
N ASP A 223 -4.26 3.72 -16.06
CA ASP A 223 -3.66 3.12 -14.86
C ASP A 223 -4.44 1.86 -14.45
N LEU A 224 -3.73 0.73 -14.33
CA LEU A 224 -4.32 -0.57 -13.97
C LEU A 224 -5.01 -0.54 -12.60
N GLY A 225 -4.40 0.11 -11.62
CA GLY A 225 -4.93 0.23 -10.27
C GLY A 225 -6.24 1.01 -10.24
N VAL A 226 -6.28 2.14 -10.96
CA VAL A 226 -7.47 2.97 -11.12
C VAL A 226 -8.58 2.20 -11.84
N GLY A 227 -8.26 1.55 -12.96
CA GLY A 227 -9.22 0.76 -13.74
C GLY A 227 -9.82 -0.38 -12.91
N ASN A 228 -8.99 -1.15 -12.22
CA ASN A 228 -9.45 -2.26 -11.38
C ASN A 228 -10.33 -1.79 -10.22
N THR A 229 -9.96 -0.68 -9.56
CA THR A 229 -10.76 -0.14 -8.45
C THR A 229 -12.07 0.50 -8.94
N LEU A 230 -12.06 1.11 -10.13
CA LEU A 230 -13.28 1.64 -10.75
C LEU A 230 -14.26 0.53 -11.11
N MET A 231 -13.76 -0.59 -11.63
CA MET A 231 -14.60 -1.79 -11.87
C MET A 231 -15.25 -2.28 -10.58
N ASP A 232 -14.50 -2.38 -9.47
CA ASP A 232 -15.02 -2.78 -8.16
C ASP A 232 -16.09 -1.80 -7.65
N ALA A 233 -15.86 -0.49 -7.79
CA ALA A 233 -16.81 0.52 -7.38
C ALA A 233 -18.14 0.43 -8.14
N TYR A 234 -18.10 0.21 -9.45
CA TYR A 234 -19.32 -0.02 -10.25
C TYR A 234 -19.99 -1.35 -9.91
N ALA A 235 -19.22 -2.41 -9.70
CA ALA A 235 -19.76 -3.71 -9.33
C ALA A 235 -20.54 -3.64 -8.01
N LYS A 236 -19.99 -2.99 -7.00
CA LYS A 236 -20.63 -2.82 -5.68
C LYS A 236 -21.84 -1.88 -5.70
N SER A 237 -21.89 -0.96 -6.66
CA SER A 237 -23.11 -0.15 -6.89
C SER A 237 -24.16 -0.84 -7.78
N GLY A 238 -23.94 -2.10 -8.15
CA GLY A 238 -24.89 -2.90 -8.96
C GLY A 238 -24.80 -2.66 -10.46
N GLU A 239 -23.87 -1.83 -10.92
CA GLU A 239 -23.71 -1.42 -12.32
C GLU A 239 -22.74 -2.34 -13.08
N LEU A 240 -23.04 -3.66 -13.10
CA LEU A 240 -22.16 -4.69 -13.69
C LEU A 240 -21.85 -4.44 -15.16
N GLY A 241 -22.84 -3.93 -15.93
CA GLY A 241 -22.66 -3.59 -17.34
C GLY A 241 -21.67 -2.46 -17.56
N VAL A 242 -21.60 -1.48 -16.63
CA VAL A 242 -20.60 -0.39 -16.68
C VAL A 242 -19.23 -0.92 -16.28
N SER A 243 -19.15 -1.72 -15.21
CA SER A 243 -17.92 -2.39 -14.79
C SER A 243 -17.31 -3.20 -15.94
N ARG A 244 -18.12 -3.95 -16.70
CA ARG A 244 -17.67 -4.67 -17.89
C ARG A 244 -17.11 -3.73 -18.98
N LYS A 245 -17.78 -2.61 -19.25
CA LYS A 245 -17.29 -1.62 -20.21
C LYS A 245 -15.96 -1.01 -19.81
N VAL A 246 -15.76 -0.76 -18.51
CA VAL A 246 -14.46 -0.30 -17.98
C VAL A 246 -13.38 -1.33 -18.30
N PHE A 247 -13.62 -2.62 -17.99
CA PHE A 247 -12.69 -3.70 -18.31
C PHE A 247 -12.37 -3.76 -19.80
N ASP A 248 -13.41 -3.73 -20.66
CA ASP A 248 -13.20 -3.81 -22.10
C ASP A 248 -12.38 -2.64 -22.65
N GLY A 249 -12.54 -1.44 -22.05
CA GLY A 249 -11.82 -0.22 -22.39
C GLY A 249 -10.37 -0.14 -21.88
N MET A 250 -9.96 -1.00 -20.94
CA MET A 250 -8.58 -1.02 -20.47
C MET A 250 -7.64 -1.50 -21.58
N ALA A 251 -6.60 -0.71 -21.86
CA ALA A 251 -5.59 -1.05 -22.88
C ALA A 251 -4.78 -2.29 -22.50
N GLU A 252 -4.38 -2.37 -21.23
CA GLU A 252 -3.68 -3.52 -20.65
C GLU A 252 -4.55 -4.14 -19.56
N LYS A 253 -4.45 -5.46 -19.42
CA LYS A 253 -5.21 -6.22 -18.41
C LYS A 253 -4.26 -7.20 -17.75
N ASP A 254 -4.10 -7.05 -16.45
CA ASP A 254 -3.28 -7.98 -15.65
C ASP A 254 -4.16 -9.08 -15.00
N THR A 255 -3.53 -9.98 -14.27
CA THR A 255 -4.24 -11.04 -13.53
C THR A 255 -5.27 -10.48 -12.56
N VAL A 256 -5.02 -9.30 -11.98
CA VAL A 256 -5.97 -8.65 -11.06
C VAL A 256 -7.22 -8.17 -11.81
N SER A 257 -7.06 -7.58 -12.99
CA SER A 257 -8.17 -7.11 -13.84
C SER A 257 -9.12 -8.27 -14.20
N TRP A 258 -8.57 -9.38 -14.66
CA TRP A 258 -9.35 -10.58 -14.99
C TRP A 258 -10.04 -11.19 -13.77
N ASN A 259 -9.32 -11.30 -12.66
CA ASN A 259 -9.89 -11.81 -11.41
C ASN A 259 -11.03 -10.93 -10.90
N SER A 260 -10.87 -9.61 -10.93
CA SER A 260 -11.91 -8.68 -10.49
C SER A 260 -13.20 -8.88 -11.29
N LEU A 261 -13.10 -9.08 -12.61
CA LEU A 261 -14.26 -9.32 -13.46
C LEU A 261 -14.90 -10.70 -13.20
N ILE A 262 -14.10 -11.76 -13.03
CA ILE A 262 -14.59 -13.10 -12.72
C ILE A 262 -15.32 -13.12 -11.36
N VAL A 263 -14.69 -12.53 -10.34
CA VAL A 263 -15.26 -12.43 -8.98
C VAL A 263 -16.57 -11.65 -9.00
N MET A 264 -16.59 -10.50 -9.70
CA MET A 264 -17.77 -9.68 -9.86
C MET A 264 -18.97 -10.51 -10.40
N TYR A 265 -18.77 -11.22 -11.51
CA TYR A 265 -19.84 -12.03 -12.09
C TYR A 265 -20.23 -13.20 -11.19
N ALA A 266 -19.26 -13.92 -10.62
CA ALA A 266 -19.54 -15.08 -9.76
C ALA A 266 -20.31 -14.70 -8.49
N GLN A 267 -19.97 -13.58 -7.85
CA GLN A 267 -20.63 -13.10 -6.63
C GLN A 267 -22.03 -12.55 -6.90
N ASN A 268 -22.28 -12.03 -8.09
CA ASN A 268 -23.60 -11.49 -8.47
C ASN A 268 -24.50 -12.51 -9.18
N GLY A 269 -24.14 -13.80 -9.17
CA GLY A 269 -24.98 -14.88 -9.72
C GLY A 269 -24.87 -15.06 -11.24
N PHE A 270 -24.02 -14.28 -11.94
CA PHE A 270 -23.78 -14.39 -13.38
C PHE A 270 -22.71 -15.44 -13.67
N SER A 271 -23.03 -16.69 -13.30
CA SER A 271 -22.08 -17.80 -13.33
C SER A 271 -21.60 -18.15 -14.73
N THR A 272 -22.46 -18.06 -15.74
CA THR A 272 -22.11 -18.33 -17.13
C THR A 272 -21.08 -17.33 -17.64
N GLU A 273 -21.32 -16.05 -17.39
CA GLU A 273 -20.42 -14.95 -17.74
C GLU A 273 -19.09 -15.06 -17.02
N ALA A 274 -19.09 -15.46 -15.74
CA ALA A 274 -17.85 -15.70 -14.99
C ALA A 274 -16.99 -16.81 -15.64
N LEU A 275 -17.62 -17.92 -16.08
CA LEU A 275 -16.95 -19.01 -16.75
C LEU A 275 -16.47 -18.63 -18.15
N GLU A 276 -17.23 -17.82 -18.89
CA GLU A 276 -16.79 -17.29 -20.19
C GLU A 276 -15.57 -16.39 -20.05
N VAL A 277 -15.56 -15.48 -19.06
CA VAL A 277 -14.41 -14.61 -18.77
C VAL A 277 -13.19 -15.42 -18.37
N PHE A 278 -13.36 -16.46 -17.54
CA PHE A 278 -12.27 -17.36 -17.18
C PHE A 278 -11.68 -18.08 -18.41
N ASN A 279 -12.54 -18.59 -19.30
CA ASN A 279 -12.09 -19.22 -20.54
C ASN A 279 -11.35 -18.22 -21.47
N ALA A 280 -11.80 -16.96 -21.50
CA ALA A 280 -11.12 -15.90 -22.26
C ALA A 280 -9.75 -15.57 -21.66
N MET A 281 -9.65 -15.47 -20.34
CA MET A 281 -8.38 -15.29 -19.63
C MET A 281 -7.39 -16.41 -19.97
N PHE A 282 -7.86 -17.65 -19.96
CA PHE A 282 -7.03 -18.83 -20.26
C PHE A 282 -6.52 -18.84 -21.69
N LYS A 283 -7.33 -18.39 -22.65
CA LYS A 283 -6.94 -18.32 -24.07
C LYS A 283 -5.88 -17.25 -24.37
N ASN A 284 -5.77 -16.21 -23.53
CA ASN A 284 -4.76 -15.17 -23.67
C ASN A 284 -3.32 -15.58 -23.29
N GLY A 285 -3.12 -16.81 -22.80
CA GLY A 285 -1.86 -17.56 -22.83
C GLY A 285 -0.78 -17.18 -21.81
N ASP A 286 -0.69 -15.93 -21.37
CA ASP A 286 0.40 -15.43 -20.52
C ASP A 286 -0.02 -15.10 -19.07
N LEU A 287 -1.29 -15.29 -18.74
CA LEU A 287 -1.84 -14.93 -17.43
C LEU A 287 -1.94 -16.17 -16.53
N SER A 288 -1.27 -16.12 -15.40
CA SER A 288 -1.39 -17.16 -14.38
C SER A 288 -2.63 -16.91 -13.51
N TYR A 289 -3.49 -17.91 -13.38
CA TYR A 289 -4.57 -17.90 -12.40
C TYR A 289 -4.00 -18.14 -10.99
N ASN A 290 -4.65 -17.54 -9.99
CA ASN A 290 -4.26 -17.69 -8.59
C ASN A 290 -5.43 -18.28 -7.77
N ALA A 291 -5.23 -18.40 -6.44
CA ALA A 291 -6.27 -18.93 -5.56
C ALA A 291 -7.59 -18.15 -5.61
N VAL A 292 -7.54 -16.83 -5.83
CA VAL A 292 -8.74 -15.97 -5.97
C VAL A 292 -9.51 -16.35 -7.24
N THR A 293 -8.82 -16.49 -8.38
CA THR A 293 -9.41 -16.95 -9.64
C THR A 293 -10.13 -18.28 -9.46
N LEU A 294 -9.41 -19.26 -8.90
CA LEU A 294 -9.92 -20.62 -8.74
C LEU A 294 -11.15 -20.67 -7.79
N SER A 295 -11.10 -19.91 -6.70
CA SER A 295 -12.24 -19.81 -5.77
C SER A 295 -13.48 -19.23 -6.43
N ALA A 296 -13.34 -18.17 -7.21
CA ALA A 296 -14.46 -17.53 -7.91
C ALA A 296 -15.04 -18.43 -9.00
N VAL A 297 -14.18 -19.13 -9.75
CA VAL A 297 -14.62 -20.08 -10.78
C VAL A 297 -15.32 -21.30 -10.18
N LEU A 298 -14.83 -21.82 -9.04
CA LEU A 298 -15.49 -22.91 -8.33
C LEU A 298 -16.88 -22.48 -7.81
N LEU A 299 -17.02 -21.25 -7.31
CA LEU A 299 -18.32 -20.68 -6.93
C LEU A 299 -19.24 -20.61 -8.14
N ALA A 300 -18.76 -20.14 -9.28
CA ALA A 300 -19.55 -20.08 -10.52
C ALA A 300 -19.96 -21.49 -11.00
N CYS A 301 -19.06 -22.48 -10.93
CA CYS A 301 -19.37 -23.88 -11.24
C CYS A 301 -20.46 -24.45 -10.31
N ALA A 302 -20.37 -24.17 -9.02
CA ALA A 302 -21.38 -24.62 -8.05
C ALA A 302 -22.75 -24.02 -8.34
N ASN A 303 -22.82 -22.73 -8.62
CA ASN A 303 -24.07 -22.02 -8.89
C ASN A 303 -24.71 -22.40 -10.26
N SER A 304 -23.88 -22.73 -11.26
CA SER A 304 -24.36 -23.13 -12.60
C SER A 304 -24.58 -24.63 -12.77
N GLY A 305 -24.20 -25.45 -11.78
CA GLY A 305 -24.22 -26.91 -11.89
C GLY A 305 -23.16 -27.48 -12.85
N ALA A 306 -22.12 -26.73 -13.20
CA ALA A 306 -21.04 -27.12 -14.12
C ALA A 306 -20.06 -28.12 -13.46
N LEU A 307 -20.55 -29.29 -13.06
CA LEU A 307 -19.83 -30.30 -12.29
C LEU A 307 -18.51 -30.76 -12.93
N GLN A 308 -18.51 -30.97 -14.25
CA GLN A 308 -17.30 -31.43 -14.96
C GLN A 308 -16.18 -30.40 -14.89
N MET A 309 -16.51 -29.13 -15.11
CA MET A 309 -15.52 -28.03 -15.01
C MET A 309 -15.03 -27.87 -13.58
N GLY A 310 -15.95 -27.96 -12.59
CA GLY A 310 -15.58 -27.94 -11.17
C GLY A 310 -14.60 -29.05 -10.79
N LYS A 311 -14.80 -30.27 -11.29
CA LYS A 311 -13.85 -31.39 -11.09
C LYS A 311 -12.49 -31.11 -11.72
N CYS A 312 -12.44 -30.65 -12.96
CA CYS A 312 -11.18 -30.31 -13.62
C CYS A 312 -10.38 -29.25 -12.83
N ILE A 313 -11.05 -28.22 -12.31
CA ILE A 313 -10.40 -27.17 -11.51
C ILE A 313 -9.93 -27.74 -10.17
N HIS A 314 -10.74 -28.58 -9.51
CA HIS A 314 -10.35 -29.25 -8.28
C HIS A 314 -9.09 -30.09 -8.46
N ASP A 315 -8.99 -30.86 -9.55
CA ASP A 315 -7.83 -31.67 -9.87
C ASP A 315 -6.57 -30.82 -10.10
N GLN A 316 -6.73 -29.66 -10.75
CA GLN A 316 -5.63 -28.69 -10.91
C GLN A 316 -5.17 -28.12 -9.58
N VAL A 317 -6.09 -27.78 -8.67
CA VAL A 317 -5.74 -27.30 -7.31
C VAL A 317 -4.95 -28.36 -6.55
N LEU A 318 -5.42 -29.61 -6.59
CA LEU A 318 -4.70 -30.73 -5.95
C LEU A 318 -3.29 -30.92 -6.54
N TYR A 319 -3.15 -30.84 -7.86
CA TYR A 319 -1.85 -30.95 -8.52
C TYR A 319 -0.89 -29.84 -8.05
N ILE A 320 -1.35 -28.57 -7.98
CA ILE A 320 -0.54 -27.45 -7.49
C ILE A 320 -0.11 -27.67 -6.04
N ILE A 321 -1.01 -28.13 -5.16
CA ILE A 321 -0.69 -28.42 -3.75
C ILE A 321 0.38 -29.51 -3.67
N VAL A 322 0.25 -30.58 -4.43
CA VAL A 322 1.24 -31.68 -4.44
C VAL A 322 2.61 -31.21 -4.92
N VAL A 323 2.66 -30.36 -5.94
CA VAL A 323 3.91 -29.83 -6.48
C VAL A 323 4.58 -28.84 -5.50
N LEU A 324 3.80 -28.08 -4.74
CA LEU A 324 4.35 -27.13 -3.74
C LEU A 324 4.82 -27.81 -2.44
N LEU A 325 4.41 -29.07 -2.22
CA LEU A 325 4.81 -29.84 -1.02
C LEU A 325 6.01 -30.78 -1.28
N GLN A 326 6.50 -30.85 -2.52
CA GLN A 326 7.74 -31.53 -2.93
C GLN A 326 8.92 -30.56 -2.99
#